data_e41222e34ba1c0e98ee85a0e1498b769
#
_entry.id   e41222e34ba1c0e98ee85a0e1498b769
#
_cell.length_a   1.000
_cell.length_b   1.000
_cell.length_c   1.000
_cell.angle_alpha   90.00
_cell.angle_beta   90.00
_cell.angle_gamma   90.00
#
_symmetry.space_group_name_H-M   'P 1'
#
loop_
_entity.id
_entity.type
_entity.pdbx_description
1 polymer ?
#
loop_
_entity_poly.entity_id
_entity_poly.type
_entity_poly.pdbx_seq_one_letter_code
_entity_poly.pdbx_strand_id
1 'polypeptide(L)'
;MKQLIIVFEFKEENIHKIAPFKTMLRNYKMFAFITDSSCIVWTEDSASDVRDNLKKGIGLGDIIFVGEVSAPAAWVTSVSQEVTDYLQKNLK
;
A
#
# COMPACT_ATOMS: atom_id res chain seq x y z
N MET A 1 6.14 12.09 -8.92
CA MET A 1 5.01 11.23 -8.55
C MET A 1 4.67 11.40 -7.09
N LYS A 2 3.42 11.16 -6.73
CA LYS A 2 3.02 11.11 -5.32
C LYS A 2 3.44 9.80 -4.71
N GLN A 3 3.71 9.83 -3.42
CA GLN A 3 4.01 8.65 -2.62
C GLN A 3 2.85 8.45 -1.65
N LEU A 4 2.14 7.35 -1.77
CA LEU A 4 0.94 7.09 -0.98
C LEU A 4 1.11 5.81 -0.20
N ILE A 5 0.83 5.88 1.11
CA ILE A 5 0.77 4.68 1.92
C ILE A 5 -0.67 4.18 1.96
N ILE A 6 -0.84 2.90 1.75
CA ILE A 6 -2.14 2.22 1.81
C ILE A 6 -2.08 1.24 2.98
N VAL A 7 -2.98 1.44 3.93
CA VAL A 7 -3.15 0.53 5.06
C VAL A 7 -4.50 -0.14 4.88
N PHE A 8 -4.56 -1.45 5.02
CA PHE A 8 -5.80 -2.18 4.79
C PHE A 8 -5.98 -3.28 5.82
N GLU A 9 -7.23 -3.57 6.11
CA GLU A 9 -7.62 -4.62 7.04
C GLU A 9 -8.89 -5.28 6.52
N PHE A 10 -8.85 -6.60 6.35
CA PHE A 10 -9.98 -7.36 5.83
C PHE A 10 -10.63 -8.15 6.95
N LYS A 11 -11.96 -8.17 6.93
CA LYS A 11 -12.72 -9.04 7.83
C LYS A 11 -12.48 -10.50 7.45
N GLU A 12 -12.61 -11.39 8.43
CA GLU A 12 -12.37 -12.82 8.24
C GLU A 12 -13.20 -13.37 7.08
N GLU A 13 -14.46 -12.99 6.97
CA GLU A 13 -15.33 -13.45 5.88
C GLU A 13 -14.91 -12.96 4.50
N ASN A 14 -14.01 -11.99 4.42
CA ASN A 14 -13.51 -11.43 3.16
C ASN A 14 -12.06 -11.79 2.88
N ILE A 15 -11.48 -12.75 3.62
CA ILE A 15 -10.07 -13.15 3.46
C ILE A 15 -9.74 -13.54 2.01
N HIS A 16 -10.68 -14.16 1.30
CA HIS A 16 -10.48 -14.55 -0.09
C HIS A 16 -10.23 -13.37 -1.03
N LYS A 17 -10.52 -12.15 -0.58
CA LYS A 17 -10.30 -10.93 -1.37
C LYS A 17 -8.89 -10.35 -1.21
N ILE A 18 -8.11 -10.84 -0.24
CA ILE A 18 -6.78 -10.27 0.06
C ILE A 18 -5.82 -10.46 -1.11
N ALA A 19 -5.72 -11.67 -1.66
CA ALA A 19 -4.80 -11.92 -2.76
C ALA A 19 -5.13 -11.08 -4.01
N PRO A 20 -6.39 -11.01 -4.47
CA PRO A 20 -6.75 -10.11 -5.56
C PRO A 20 -6.48 -8.64 -5.24
N PHE A 21 -6.71 -8.21 -4.00
CA PHE A 21 -6.43 -6.84 -3.58
C PHE A 21 -4.94 -6.52 -3.68
N LYS A 22 -4.08 -7.42 -3.21
CA LYS A 22 -2.63 -7.24 -3.32
C LYS A 22 -2.19 -7.18 -4.78
N THR A 23 -2.85 -7.93 -5.67
CA THR A 23 -2.60 -7.84 -7.10
C THR A 23 -2.94 -6.44 -7.64
N MET A 24 -4.02 -5.83 -7.17
CA MET A 24 -4.34 -4.43 -7.54
C MET A 24 -3.21 -3.49 -7.14
N LEU A 25 -2.63 -3.66 -5.94
CA LEU A 25 -1.51 -2.85 -5.49
C LEU A 25 -0.27 -3.06 -6.37
N ARG A 26 0.00 -4.29 -6.78
CA ARG A 26 1.13 -4.61 -7.65
C ARG A 26 0.97 -4.07 -9.08
N ASN A 27 -0.23 -3.65 -9.46
CA ASN A 27 -0.47 -3.03 -10.76
C ASN A 27 -0.03 -1.57 -10.81
N TYR A 28 0.26 -0.94 -9.68
CA TYR A 28 0.89 0.36 -9.68
C TYR A 28 2.33 0.21 -10.16
N LYS A 29 2.82 1.22 -10.88
CA LYS A 29 4.12 1.15 -11.53
C LYS A 29 5.26 0.87 -10.55
N MET A 30 5.19 1.47 -9.37
CA MET A 30 6.14 1.23 -8.29
C MET A 30 5.38 0.99 -7.00
N PHE A 31 5.80 -0.01 -6.25
CA PHE A 31 5.17 -0.35 -4.98
C PHE A 31 6.17 -1.01 -4.05
N ALA A 32 5.88 -0.95 -2.75
CA ALA A 32 6.66 -1.65 -1.73
C ALA A 32 5.75 -2.03 -0.58
N PHE A 33 5.63 -3.33 -0.31
CA PHE A 33 4.90 -3.82 0.85
C PHE A 33 5.76 -3.65 2.10
N ILE A 34 5.24 -2.92 3.08
CA ILE A 34 5.94 -2.69 4.35
C ILE A 34 5.58 -3.81 5.33
N THR A 35 4.31 -4.18 5.38
CA THR A 35 3.78 -5.30 6.16
C THR A 35 2.80 -6.07 5.28
N ASP A 36 2.22 -7.14 5.81
CA ASP A 36 1.17 -7.87 5.09
C ASP A 36 -0.08 -7.03 4.86
N SER A 37 -0.23 -5.92 5.57
CA SER A 37 -1.42 -5.07 5.52
C SER A 37 -1.11 -3.62 5.20
N SER A 38 0.08 -3.33 4.66
CA SER A 38 0.44 -1.96 4.27
C SER A 38 1.40 -1.95 3.10
N CYS A 39 1.22 -0.97 2.24
CA CYS A 39 1.98 -0.85 1.00
C CYS A 39 2.16 0.62 0.66
N ILE A 40 3.34 0.98 0.19
CA ILE A 40 3.56 2.30 -0.42
C ILE A 40 3.51 2.13 -1.93
N VAL A 41 2.79 3.03 -2.61
CA VAL A 41 2.77 3.07 -4.08
C VAL A 41 3.21 4.46 -4.54
N TRP A 42 3.84 4.50 -5.70
CA TRP A 42 4.24 5.73 -6.38
C TRP A 42 3.36 5.90 -7.61
N THR A 43 2.62 7.00 -7.66
CA THR A 43 1.62 7.22 -8.70
C THR A 43 1.38 8.71 -8.91
N GLU A 44 0.88 9.07 -10.09
CA GLU A 44 0.41 10.43 -10.36
C GLU A 44 -1.00 10.66 -9.80
N ASP A 45 -1.72 9.60 -9.44
CA ASP A 45 -3.09 9.68 -8.95
C ASP A 45 -3.15 10.30 -7.56
N SER A 46 -4.24 10.97 -7.25
CA SER A 46 -4.49 11.49 -5.92
C SER A 46 -4.84 10.38 -4.94
N ALA A 47 -4.74 10.67 -3.64
CA ALA A 47 -5.15 9.71 -2.61
C ALA A 47 -6.60 9.28 -2.79
N SER A 48 -7.50 10.21 -3.13
CA SER A 48 -8.90 9.87 -3.34
C SER A 48 -9.12 9.00 -4.58
N ASP A 49 -8.35 9.22 -5.65
CA ASP A 49 -8.44 8.39 -6.85
C ASP A 49 -7.96 6.97 -6.57
N VAL A 50 -6.86 6.83 -5.83
CA VAL A 50 -6.35 5.52 -5.43
C VAL A 50 -7.35 4.80 -4.54
N ARG A 51 -7.91 5.51 -3.54
CA ARG A 51 -8.96 4.96 -2.69
C ARG A 51 -10.13 4.44 -3.52
N ASP A 52 -10.62 5.23 -4.47
CA ASP A 52 -11.77 4.86 -5.27
C ASP A 52 -11.48 3.65 -6.16
N ASN A 53 -10.27 3.55 -6.67
CA ASN A 53 -9.84 2.38 -7.42
C ASN A 53 -9.80 1.13 -6.53
N LEU A 54 -9.14 1.23 -5.37
CA LEU A 54 -8.96 0.09 -4.47
C LEU A 54 -10.26 -0.34 -3.79
N LYS A 55 -11.20 0.58 -3.63
CA LYS A 55 -12.51 0.28 -3.04
C LYS A 55 -13.22 -0.85 -3.76
N LYS A 56 -12.96 -1.03 -5.04
CA LYS A 56 -13.55 -2.11 -5.85
C LYS A 56 -13.09 -3.49 -5.40
N GLY A 57 -11.99 -3.59 -4.69
CA GLY A 57 -11.39 -4.85 -4.26
C GLY A 57 -11.65 -5.23 -2.82
N ILE A 58 -12.48 -4.47 -2.09
CA ILE A 58 -12.77 -4.76 -0.69
C ILE A 58 -14.24 -5.15 -0.51
N GLY A 59 -14.52 -5.79 0.63
CA GLY A 59 -15.87 -6.18 1.01
C GLY A 59 -16.44 -5.29 2.10
N LEU A 60 -17.67 -5.57 2.46
CA LEU A 60 -18.37 -4.83 3.50
C LEU A 60 -17.62 -4.97 4.83
N GLY A 61 -17.36 -3.83 5.47
CA GLY A 61 -16.69 -3.79 6.75
C GLY A 61 -15.16 -3.83 6.68
N ASP A 62 -14.59 -4.05 5.50
CA ASP A 62 -13.14 -3.96 5.32
C ASP A 62 -12.71 -2.50 5.36
N ILE A 63 -11.45 -2.27 5.73
CA ILE A 63 -10.91 -0.92 5.91
C ILE A 63 -9.76 -0.72 4.94
N ILE A 64 -9.75 0.43 4.25
CA ILE A 64 -8.56 0.93 3.58
C ILE A 64 -8.35 2.39 3.98
N PHE A 65 -7.10 2.74 4.15
CA PHE A 65 -6.68 4.13 4.40
C PHE A 65 -5.60 4.45 3.37
N VAL A 66 -5.74 5.58 2.70
CA VAL A 66 -4.75 6.05 1.71
C VAL A 66 -4.33 7.45 2.11
N GLY A 67 -3.03 7.66 2.28
CA GLY A 67 -2.50 8.97 2.64
C GLY A 67 -1.17 9.24 1.97
N GLU A 68 -0.80 10.50 1.81
CA GLU A 68 0.51 10.86 1.31
C GLU A 68 1.57 10.65 2.38
N VAL A 69 2.74 10.18 1.97
CA VAL A 69 3.88 9.94 2.86
C VAL A 69 5.13 10.51 2.20
N SER A 70 6.04 11.02 3.04
CA SER A 70 7.31 11.56 2.54
C SER A 70 8.41 11.35 3.57
N ALA A 71 9.65 11.41 3.11
CA ALA A 71 10.82 11.42 3.99
C ALA A 71 10.82 12.75 4.79
N PRO A 72 11.37 12.76 6.03
CA PRO A 72 12.09 11.65 6.64
C PRO A 72 11.16 10.55 7.16
N ALA A 73 11.68 9.32 7.17
CA ALA A 73 10.98 8.15 7.69
C ALA A 73 12.00 7.21 8.34
N ALA A 74 11.55 6.42 9.28
CA ALA A 74 12.41 5.47 9.97
C ALA A 74 11.65 4.15 10.18
N TRP A 75 12.39 3.05 10.17
CA TRP A 75 11.83 1.71 10.40
C TRP A 75 12.88 0.81 11.03
N VAL A 76 12.43 -0.32 11.55
CA VAL A 76 13.30 -1.27 12.24
C VAL A 76 13.61 -2.49 11.37
N THR A 77 14.56 -3.28 11.82
CA THR A 77 15.20 -4.36 11.06
C THR A 77 14.31 -5.54 10.66
N SER A 78 13.09 -5.62 11.17
CA SER A 78 12.15 -6.66 10.73
C SER A 78 11.62 -6.44 9.31
N VAL A 79 11.78 -5.23 8.78
CA VAL A 79 11.54 -4.97 7.36
C VAL A 79 12.69 -5.62 6.56
N SER A 80 12.37 -6.33 5.49
CA SER A 80 13.38 -7.03 4.72
C SER A 80 14.43 -6.08 4.13
N GLN A 81 15.67 -6.58 3.93
CA GLN A 81 16.73 -5.77 3.35
C GLN A 81 16.35 -5.27 1.95
N GLU A 82 15.67 -6.10 1.18
CA GLU A 82 15.23 -5.72 -0.17
C GLU A 82 14.28 -4.53 -0.13
N VAL A 83 13.30 -4.55 0.77
CA VAL A 83 12.36 -3.44 0.94
C VAL A 83 13.08 -2.21 1.49
N THR A 84 13.98 -2.40 2.44
CA THR A 84 14.79 -1.31 3.00
C THR A 84 15.57 -0.60 1.89
N ASP A 85 16.25 -1.35 1.03
CA ASP A 85 17.03 -0.77 -0.06
C ASP A 85 16.13 -0.01 -1.04
N TYR A 86 14.97 -0.58 -1.35
CA TYR A 86 14.01 0.05 -2.25
C TYR A 86 13.50 1.38 -1.69
N LEU A 87 13.17 1.41 -0.40
CA LEU A 87 12.68 2.62 0.26
C LEU A 87 13.77 3.69 0.34
N GLN A 88 14.99 3.31 0.68
CA GLN A 88 16.11 4.26 0.75
C GLN A 88 16.37 4.92 -0.61
N LYS A 89 16.19 4.18 -1.68
CA LYS A 89 16.40 4.69 -3.04
C LYS A 89 15.24 5.56 -3.52
N ASN A 90 14.01 5.19 -3.21
CA ASN A 90 12.82 5.74 -3.88
C ASN A 90 11.94 6.62 -3.01
N LEU A 91 11.99 6.51 -1.69
CA LEU A 91 11.17 7.34 -0.81
C LEU A 91 11.77 8.73 -0.71
N LYS A 92 11.00 9.72 -1.10
CA LYS A 92 11.44 11.12 -1.13
C LYS A 92 10.83 11.94 -0.02
#